data_3e5caaeac96cb32b7f12a628c7d8b621
#
_entry.id   3e5caaeac96cb32b7f12a628c7d8b621
#
_cell.length_a   1.000
_cell.length_b   1.000
_cell.length_c   1.000
_cell.angle_alpha   90.00
_cell.angle_beta   90.00
_cell.angle_gamma   90.00
#
_symmetry.space_group_name_H-M   'P 1'
#
loop_
_entity.id
_entity.type
_entity.pdbx_description
1 polymer ?
#
loop_
_entity_poly.entity_id
_entity_poly.type
_entity_poly.pdbx_seq_one_letter_code
_entity_poly.pdbx_strand_id
1 'polypeptide(L)'
;MSAAAPAPTASTDEYEDTLRRLSHASVHRSFDPFKDIAWDHPDFSVDPTDERWVLPAGIDPLGGHPWYKSQPLEKQIEIGLWRQANIMKVGLQFENILIRGIMQYVFKAENGSAEFRYLTHEATEECHHTQMFQQGVNQIGADVPGMPRWMRRLSPILPLAAGRFPVAFFIGVLAGEEPIDHTQKQVLRNSD
;
A
#
# COMPACT_ATOMS: atom_id res chain seq x y z
N MET A 1 -32.70 24.00 8.85
CA MET A 1 -31.78 22.88 8.54
C MET A 1 -32.05 22.49 7.09
N SER A 2 -31.18 22.91 6.18
CA SER A 2 -31.30 22.59 4.75
C SER A 2 -30.73 21.18 4.55
N ALA A 3 -31.57 20.24 4.11
CA ALA A 3 -31.11 18.92 3.73
C ALA A 3 -30.25 19.04 2.46
N ALA A 4 -29.01 18.60 2.52
CA ALA A 4 -28.15 18.51 1.36
C ALA A 4 -28.81 17.57 0.35
N ALA A 5 -28.89 17.99 -0.92
CA ALA A 5 -29.37 17.14 -1.99
C ALA A 5 -28.49 15.88 -2.09
N PRO A 6 -29.07 14.68 -2.33
CA PRO A 6 -28.27 13.48 -2.53
C PRO A 6 -27.37 13.67 -3.77
N ALA A 7 -26.11 13.22 -3.65
CA ALA A 7 -25.18 13.21 -4.77
C ALA A 7 -25.79 12.40 -5.93
N PRO A 8 -25.61 12.82 -7.20
CA PRO A 8 -26.12 12.08 -8.34
C PRO A 8 -25.50 10.68 -8.35
N THR A 9 -26.32 9.66 -8.33
CA THR A 9 -25.89 8.28 -8.61
C THR A 9 -25.51 8.20 -10.07
N ALA A 10 -24.23 7.94 -10.37
CA ALA A 10 -23.77 7.63 -11.72
C ALA A 10 -24.66 6.52 -12.30
N SER A 11 -25.02 6.62 -13.58
CA SER A 11 -25.77 5.54 -14.23
C SER A 11 -24.89 4.29 -14.30
N THR A 12 -25.49 3.11 -14.35
CA THR A 12 -24.76 1.83 -14.50
C THR A 12 -23.85 1.88 -15.72
N ASP A 13 -24.28 2.50 -16.81
CA ASP A 13 -23.51 2.67 -18.05
C ASP A 13 -22.26 3.54 -17.85
N GLU A 14 -22.37 4.65 -17.11
CA GLU A 14 -21.24 5.53 -16.81
C GLU A 14 -20.19 4.84 -15.93
N TYR A 15 -20.62 4.02 -14.99
CA TYR A 15 -19.75 3.19 -14.17
C TYR A 15 -18.98 2.17 -15.01
N GLU A 16 -19.68 1.40 -15.86
CA GLU A 16 -19.03 0.43 -16.73
C GLU A 16 -18.06 1.06 -17.72
N ASP A 17 -18.42 2.20 -18.33
CA ASP A 17 -17.55 2.93 -19.24
C ASP A 17 -16.28 3.43 -18.53
N THR A 18 -16.41 3.84 -17.27
CA THR A 18 -15.25 4.21 -16.44
C THR A 18 -14.33 3.01 -16.23
N LEU A 19 -14.86 1.84 -15.87
CA LEU A 19 -14.06 0.63 -15.67
C LEU A 19 -13.38 0.16 -16.96
N ARG A 20 -14.07 0.24 -18.11
CA ARG A 20 -13.49 -0.09 -19.42
C ARG A 20 -12.34 0.84 -19.78
N ARG A 21 -12.50 2.15 -19.53
CA ARG A 21 -11.46 3.16 -19.77
C ARG A 21 -10.23 2.92 -18.89
N LEU A 22 -10.43 2.66 -17.60
CA LEU A 22 -9.35 2.34 -16.67
C LEU A 22 -8.63 1.05 -17.07
N SER A 23 -9.37 -0.02 -17.39
CA SER A 23 -8.79 -1.26 -17.89
C SER A 23 -8.03 -1.13 -19.21
N HIS A 24 -8.42 -0.20 -20.07
CA HIS A 24 -7.68 0.09 -21.29
C HIS A 24 -6.38 0.85 -20.98
N ALA A 25 -6.43 1.81 -20.08
CA ALA A 25 -5.26 2.59 -19.69
C ALA A 25 -4.17 1.69 -19.04
N SER A 26 -4.57 0.71 -18.23
CA SER A 26 -3.67 -0.19 -17.52
C SER A 26 -2.87 -1.13 -18.44
N VAL A 27 -3.37 -1.45 -19.62
CA VAL A 27 -2.60 -2.21 -20.65
C VAL A 27 -1.38 -1.41 -21.15
N HIS A 28 -1.47 -0.08 -21.13
CA HIS A 28 -0.42 0.81 -21.65
C HIS A 28 0.48 1.40 -20.56
N ARG A 29 0.11 1.25 -19.30
CA ARG A 29 0.80 1.82 -18.14
C ARG A 29 0.98 0.75 -17.06
N SER A 30 1.50 -0.41 -17.44
CA SER A 30 1.85 -1.47 -16.50
C SER A 30 3.20 -1.18 -15.86
N PHE A 31 3.29 -1.35 -14.55
CA PHE A 31 4.53 -1.29 -13.78
C PHE A 31 4.95 -2.72 -13.41
N ASP A 32 6.23 -3.01 -13.60
CA ASP A 32 6.84 -4.26 -13.14
C ASP A 32 8.08 -3.92 -12.29
N PRO A 33 8.12 -4.29 -11.00
CA PRO A 33 9.17 -3.87 -10.09
C PRO A 33 10.56 -4.39 -10.46
N PHE A 34 10.67 -5.46 -11.23
CA PHE A 34 11.95 -6.04 -11.64
C PHE A 34 12.38 -5.61 -13.05
N LYS A 35 11.47 -4.98 -13.80
CA LYS A 35 11.77 -4.40 -15.10
C LYS A 35 12.03 -2.88 -15.00
N ASP A 36 11.21 -2.20 -14.19
CA ASP A 36 11.15 -0.73 -14.18
C ASP A 36 11.98 -0.11 -13.06
N ILE A 37 12.43 -0.90 -12.07
CA ILE A 37 13.35 -0.48 -11.00
C ILE A 37 14.69 -1.21 -11.17
N ALA A 38 15.75 -0.43 -11.32
CA ALA A 38 17.12 -0.95 -11.41
C ALA A 38 17.68 -1.25 -10.01
N TRP A 39 17.21 -2.29 -9.35
CA TRP A 39 17.54 -2.63 -7.97
C TRP A 39 19.03 -2.76 -7.68
N ASP A 40 19.84 -3.14 -8.69
CA ASP A 40 21.30 -3.26 -8.58
C ASP A 40 22.02 -1.93 -8.80
N HIS A 41 21.30 -0.83 -9.08
CA HIS A 41 21.90 0.47 -9.25
C HIS A 41 22.41 1.00 -7.89
N PRO A 42 23.58 1.68 -7.82
CA PRO A 42 24.12 2.21 -6.57
C PRO A 42 23.17 3.09 -5.76
N ASP A 43 22.25 3.80 -6.42
CA ASP A 43 21.24 4.66 -5.76
C ASP A 43 20.26 3.87 -4.88
N PHE A 44 20.11 2.55 -5.13
CA PHE A 44 19.28 1.66 -4.31
C PHE A 44 20.12 0.88 -3.28
N SER A 45 21.43 1.14 -3.19
CA SER A 45 22.25 0.52 -2.16
C SER A 45 21.88 1.06 -0.78
N VAL A 46 21.72 0.16 0.19
CA VAL A 46 21.43 0.54 1.58
C VAL A 46 22.74 0.67 2.34
N ASP A 47 23.08 1.90 2.73
CA ASP A 47 24.14 2.16 3.68
C ASP A 47 23.53 2.22 5.09
N PRO A 48 23.87 1.26 5.99
CA PRO A 48 23.30 1.22 7.34
C PRO A 48 23.83 2.34 8.26
N THR A 49 24.76 3.16 7.79
CA THR A 49 25.31 4.30 8.54
C THR A 49 24.80 5.65 8.06
N ASP A 50 23.97 5.66 7.03
CA ASP A 50 23.46 6.89 6.43
C ASP A 50 22.47 7.61 7.37
N GLU A 51 22.76 8.89 7.66
CA GLU A 51 21.94 9.73 8.53
C GLU A 51 20.54 10.00 7.96
N ARG A 52 20.32 9.79 6.67
CA ARG A 52 18.99 9.89 6.04
C ARG A 52 17.98 8.90 6.61
N TRP A 53 18.44 7.85 7.30
CA TRP A 53 17.55 6.92 8.01
C TRP A 53 17.01 7.47 9.34
N VAL A 54 17.53 8.59 9.85
CA VAL A 54 16.98 9.23 11.05
C VAL A 54 15.54 9.66 10.80
N LEU A 55 14.64 9.23 11.69
CA LEU A 55 13.21 9.50 11.53
C LEU A 55 12.89 10.99 11.62
N PRO A 56 12.28 11.59 10.59
CA PRO A 56 11.92 13.00 10.61
C PRO A 56 10.74 13.24 11.56
N ALA A 57 10.92 14.15 12.51
CA ALA A 57 9.91 14.46 13.55
C ALA A 57 8.56 14.94 13.00
N GLY A 58 8.53 15.54 11.81
CA GLY A 58 7.31 16.03 11.17
C GLY A 58 6.50 14.94 10.44
N ILE A 59 7.10 13.77 10.19
CA ILE A 59 6.50 12.68 9.40
C ILE A 59 6.26 11.46 10.28
N ASP A 60 7.26 11.08 11.08
CA ASP A 60 7.13 9.94 11.98
C ASP A 60 7.00 10.39 13.43
N PRO A 61 5.90 10.02 14.13
CA PRO A 61 5.69 10.39 15.53
C PRO A 61 6.83 9.95 16.46
N LEU A 62 7.51 8.85 16.16
CA LEU A 62 8.66 8.40 16.93
C LEU A 62 9.85 9.35 16.77
N GLY A 63 10.08 9.91 15.58
CA GLY A 63 11.12 10.90 15.32
C GLY A 63 10.98 12.16 16.18
N GLY A 64 9.74 12.53 16.57
CA GLY A 64 9.44 13.61 17.49
C GLY A 64 9.62 13.24 18.96
N HIS A 65 9.67 11.96 19.31
CA HIS A 65 9.62 11.49 20.69
C HIS A 65 10.92 11.77 21.47
N PRO A 66 10.88 12.31 22.71
CA PRO A 66 12.07 12.65 23.47
C PRO A 66 13.03 11.47 23.71
N TRP A 67 12.49 10.28 23.95
CA TRP A 67 13.29 9.06 24.10
C TRP A 67 14.10 8.76 22.83
N TYR A 68 13.52 8.87 21.65
CA TYR A 68 14.21 8.63 20.39
C TYR A 68 15.33 9.65 20.16
N LYS A 69 15.03 10.93 20.39
CA LYS A 69 16.00 12.04 20.28
C LYS A 69 17.15 11.93 21.27
N SER A 70 16.96 11.28 22.40
CA SER A 70 18.01 11.05 23.40
C SER A 70 18.94 9.88 23.07
N GLN A 71 18.63 9.08 22.04
CA GLN A 71 19.49 7.97 21.62
C GLN A 71 20.71 8.49 20.87
N PRO A 72 21.87 7.76 20.93
CA PRO A 72 22.99 8.03 20.04
C PRO A 72 22.56 7.98 18.56
N LEU A 73 23.25 8.74 17.70
CA LEU A 73 22.92 8.83 16.27
C LEU A 73 22.87 7.45 15.60
N GLU A 74 23.84 6.59 15.85
CA GLU A 74 23.86 5.21 15.33
C GLU A 74 22.58 4.43 15.70
N LYS A 75 22.07 4.62 16.93
CA LYS A 75 20.85 3.96 17.37
C LYS A 75 19.60 4.56 16.73
N GLN A 76 19.61 5.86 16.46
CA GLN A 76 18.53 6.50 15.71
C GLN A 76 18.45 5.98 14.27
N ILE A 77 19.59 5.81 13.62
CA ILE A 77 19.73 5.24 12.27
C ILE A 77 19.23 3.78 12.25
N GLU A 78 19.70 2.95 13.18
CA GLU A 78 19.28 1.54 13.30
C GLU A 78 17.73 1.42 13.44
N ILE A 79 17.15 2.23 14.32
CA ILE A 79 15.70 2.27 14.52
C ILE A 79 14.99 2.73 13.25
N GLY A 80 15.52 3.72 12.55
CA GLY A 80 14.94 4.23 11.31
C GLY A 80 14.93 3.19 10.21
N LEU A 81 16.03 2.49 9.99
CA LEU A 81 16.15 1.37 9.05
C LEU A 81 15.13 0.26 9.38
N TRP A 82 15.12 -0.18 10.64
CA TRP A 82 14.17 -1.21 11.08
C TRP A 82 12.72 -0.78 10.84
N ARG A 83 12.42 0.48 11.16
CA ARG A 83 11.08 1.03 11.00
C ARG A 83 10.66 1.10 9.53
N GLN A 84 11.56 1.53 8.66
CA GLN A 84 11.30 1.59 7.22
C GLN A 84 11.04 0.19 6.64
N ALA A 85 11.88 -0.79 6.97
CA ALA A 85 11.66 -2.17 6.59
C ALA A 85 10.32 -2.71 7.12
N ASN A 86 9.97 -2.37 8.38
CA ASN A 86 8.72 -2.83 8.96
C ASN A 86 7.48 -2.18 8.30
N ILE A 87 7.56 -0.91 7.89
CA ILE A 87 6.49 -0.25 7.13
C ILE A 87 6.28 -0.95 5.79
N MET A 88 7.35 -1.24 5.04
CA MET A 88 7.26 -2.01 3.79
C MET A 88 6.65 -3.40 4.02
N LYS A 89 7.03 -4.08 5.12
CA LYS A 89 6.46 -5.38 5.50
C LYS A 89 4.98 -5.30 5.85
N VAL A 90 4.55 -4.22 6.51
CA VAL A 90 3.11 -3.95 6.75
C VAL A 90 2.39 -3.73 5.43
N GLY A 91 2.94 -2.93 4.52
CA GLY A 91 2.40 -2.68 3.19
C GLY A 91 2.13 -3.98 2.45
N LEU A 92 3.16 -4.81 2.24
CA LEU A 92 2.98 -6.07 1.52
C LEU A 92 1.95 -7.03 2.18
N GLN A 93 1.80 -6.99 3.53
CA GLN A 93 0.79 -7.78 4.22
C GLN A 93 -0.62 -7.21 4.02
N PHE A 94 -0.72 -5.89 3.90
CA PHE A 94 -1.97 -5.19 3.61
C PHE A 94 -2.43 -5.47 2.17
N GLU A 95 -1.54 -5.33 1.18
CA GLU A 95 -1.82 -5.68 -0.22
C GLU A 95 -2.28 -7.14 -0.36
N ASN A 96 -1.67 -8.05 0.41
CA ASN A 96 -2.11 -9.44 0.41
C ASN A 96 -3.55 -9.63 0.90
N ILE A 97 -4.03 -8.80 1.84
CA ILE A 97 -5.43 -8.80 2.28
C ILE A 97 -6.32 -8.27 1.15
N LEU A 98 -5.92 -7.17 0.50
CA LEU A 98 -6.64 -6.56 -0.62
C LEU A 98 -6.77 -7.53 -1.79
N ILE A 99 -5.67 -8.11 -2.27
CA ILE A 99 -5.65 -9.08 -3.37
C ILE A 99 -6.63 -10.23 -3.11
N ARG A 100 -6.58 -10.82 -1.92
CA ARG A 100 -7.51 -11.91 -1.54
C ARG A 100 -8.96 -11.44 -1.49
N GLY A 101 -9.21 -10.21 -1.05
CA GLY A 101 -10.54 -9.61 -1.05
C GLY A 101 -11.06 -9.38 -2.47
N ILE A 102 -10.24 -8.82 -3.35
CA ILE A 102 -10.58 -8.66 -4.77
C ILE A 102 -10.93 -10.02 -5.38
N MET A 103 -10.09 -11.03 -5.21
CA MET A 103 -10.33 -12.37 -5.76
C MET A 103 -11.56 -13.04 -5.17
N GLN A 104 -11.89 -12.78 -3.90
CA GLN A 104 -13.13 -13.23 -3.27
C GLN A 104 -14.37 -12.54 -3.86
N TYR A 105 -14.26 -11.25 -4.18
CA TYR A 105 -15.34 -10.47 -4.76
C TYR A 105 -15.62 -10.88 -6.22
N VAL A 106 -14.56 -10.93 -7.06
CA VAL A 106 -14.71 -11.22 -8.50
C VAL A 106 -15.08 -12.66 -8.79
N PHE A 107 -14.99 -13.57 -7.81
CA PHE A 107 -15.42 -14.97 -7.97
C PHE A 107 -16.88 -15.10 -8.41
N LYS A 108 -17.71 -14.10 -8.07
CA LYS A 108 -19.14 -14.04 -8.43
C LYS A 108 -19.45 -13.02 -9.53
N ALA A 109 -18.43 -12.42 -10.14
CA ALA A 109 -18.65 -11.43 -11.19
C ALA A 109 -19.34 -12.06 -12.40
N GLU A 110 -20.23 -11.31 -13.01
CA GLU A 110 -20.98 -11.75 -14.19
C GLU A 110 -20.04 -11.89 -15.39
N ASN A 111 -20.38 -12.85 -16.28
CA ASN A 111 -19.63 -13.06 -17.50
C ASN A 111 -19.70 -11.81 -18.40
N GLY A 112 -18.53 -11.34 -18.85
CA GLY A 112 -18.43 -10.14 -19.70
C GLY A 112 -18.49 -8.81 -18.96
N SER A 113 -18.60 -8.82 -17.61
CA SER A 113 -18.60 -7.57 -16.84
C SER A 113 -17.24 -6.84 -16.96
N ALA A 114 -17.29 -5.53 -17.08
CA ALA A 114 -16.11 -4.67 -17.06
C ALA A 114 -15.38 -4.74 -15.70
N GLU A 115 -16.13 -5.00 -14.64
CA GLU A 115 -15.65 -5.13 -13.27
C GLU A 115 -14.63 -6.28 -13.10
N PHE A 116 -14.91 -7.45 -13.69
CA PHE A 116 -14.00 -8.59 -13.61
C PHE A 116 -12.61 -8.23 -14.16
N ARG A 117 -12.57 -7.63 -15.35
CA ARG A 117 -11.32 -7.26 -15.99
C ARG A 117 -10.56 -6.19 -15.19
N TYR A 118 -11.28 -5.16 -14.73
CA TYR A 118 -10.68 -4.08 -13.96
C TYR A 118 -10.07 -4.61 -12.67
N LEU A 119 -10.85 -5.31 -11.84
CA LEU A 119 -10.42 -5.77 -10.53
C LEU A 119 -9.32 -6.85 -10.60
N THR A 120 -9.35 -7.73 -11.61
CA THR A 120 -8.25 -8.71 -11.78
C THR A 120 -6.96 -8.04 -12.24
N HIS A 121 -7.06 -6.92 -12.97
CA HIS A 121 -5.89 -6.10 -13.27
C HIS A 121 -5.36 -5.41 -12.00
N GLU A 122 -6.20 -4.76 -11.20
CA GLU A 122 -5.82 -4.20 -9.90
C GLU A 122 -5.11 -5.25 -9.03
N ALA A 123 -5.66 -6.45 -8.91
CA ALA A 123 -5.00 -7.53 -8.17
C ALA A 123 -3.60 -7.88 -8.72
N THR A 124 -3.35 -7.68 -10.02
CA THR A 124 -2.03 -7.87 -10.64
C THR A 124 -1.08 -6.74 -10.26
N GLU A 125 -1.54 -5.50 -10.29
CA GLU A 125 -0.75 -4.34 -9.84
C GLU A 125 -0.37 -4.49 -8.36
N GLU A 126 -1.29 -4.91 -7.50
CA GLU A 126 -1.01 -5.15 -6.08
C GLU A 126 -0.02 -6.31 -5.86
N CYS A 127 -0.01 -7.31 -6.74
CA CYS A 127 1.04 -8.33 -6.72
C CYS A 127 2.43 -7.72 -7.02
N HIS A 128 2.52 -6.75 -7.92
CA HIS A 128 3.76 -6.03 -8.19
C HIS A 128 4.19 -5.18 -6.99
N HIS A 129 3.25 -4.51 -6.31
CA HIS A 129 3.53 -3.77 -5.07
C HIS A 129 4.06 -4.68 -3.97
N THR A 130 3.47 -5.88 -3.78
CA THR A 130 4.00 -6.84 -2.79
C THR A 130 5.43 -7.28 -3.08
N GLN A 131 5.77 -7.49 -4.36
CA GLN A 131 7.12 -7.84 -4.79
C GLN A 131 8.10 -6.68 -4.53
N MET A 132 7.71 -5.46 -4.87
CA MET A 132 8.50 -4.25 -4.63
C MET A 132 8.79 -4.06 -3.14
N PHE A 133 7.77 -4.15 -2.29
CA PHE A 133 7.94 -4.03 -0.85
C PHE A 133 8.85 -5.13 -0.27
N GLN A 134 8.68 -6.38 -0.72
CA GLN A 134 9.53 -7.47 -0.25
C GLN A 134 10.99 -7.27 -0.69
N GLN A 135 11.22 -6.79 -1.91
CA GLN A 135 12.58 -6.48 -2.37
C GLN A 135 13.22 -5.37 -1.54
N GLY A 136 12.48 -4.31 -1.20
CA GLY A 136 12.99 -3.27 -0.30
C GLY A 136 13.35 -3.80 1.09
N VAL A 137 12.53 -4.68 1.68
CA VAL A 137 12.84 -5.36 2.94
C VAL A 137 14.12 -6.20 2.82
N ASN A 138 14.28 -6.93 1.70
CA ASN A 138 15.45 -7.78 1.45
C ASN A 138 16.73 -6.94 1.34
N GLN A 139 16.69 -5.78 0.70
CA GLN A 139 17.85 -4.88 0.59
C GLN A 139 18.26 -4.28 1.92
N ILE A 140 17.29 -3.90 2.77
CA ILE A 140 17.58 -3.42 4.12
C ILE A 140 18.13 -4.55 5.00
N GLY A 141 17.73 -5.80 4.76
CA GLY A 141 18.23 -6.96 5.50
C GLY A 141 17.73 -7.07 6.94
N ALA A 142 16.73 -6.27 7.35
CA ALA A 142 16.18 -6.30 8.70
C ALA A 142 15.10 -7.39 8.84
N ASP A 143 15.20 -8.20 9.91
CA ASP A 143 14.14 -9.14 10.26
C ASP A 143 12.99 -8.39 10.95
N VAL A 144 11.92 -8.17 10.19
CA VAL A 144 10.77 -7.37 10.63
C VAL A 144 9.47 -8.17 10.58
N PRO A 145 8.62 -8.07 11.61
CA PRO A 145 7.38 -8.83 11.69
C PRO A 145 6.25 -8.27 10.81
N GLY A 146 6.29 -6.99 10.44
CA GLY A 146 5.18 -6.29 9.81
C GLY A 146 4.05 -5.99 10.79
N MET A 147 2.81 -6.32 10.42
CA MET A 147 1.61 -6.09 11.23
C MET A 147 1.70 -6.75 12.61
N PRO A 148 1.03 -6.19 13.64
CA PRO A 148 0.90 -6.81 14.95
C PRO A 148 0.34 -8.24 14.87
N ARG A 149 0.75 -9.10 15.80
CA ARG A 149 0.37 -10.53 15.80
C ARG A 149 -1.14 -10.77 15.73
N TRP A 150 -1.94 -9.94 16.42
CA TRP A 150 -3.39 -10.07 16.42
C TRP A 150 -4.00 -9.77 15.02
N MET A 151 -3.50 -8.73 14.32
CA MET A 151 -3.94 -8.43 12.95
C MET A 151 -3.56 -9.55 11.98
N ARG A 152 -2.33 -10.07 12.07
CA ARG A 152 -1.91 -11.21 11.23
C ARG A 152 -2.77 -12.44 11.44
N ARG A 153 -3.26 -12.68 12.66
CA ARG A 153 -4.20 -13.78 12.95
C ARG A 153 -5.59 -13.55 12.38
N LEU A 154 -6.04 -12.31 12.32
CA LEU A 154 -7.34 -11.93 11.73
C LEU A 154 -7.30 -11.79 10.20
N SER A 155 -6.12 -11.55 9.62
CA SER A 155 -5.95 -11.29 8.19
C SER A 155 -6.53 -12.37 7.27
N PRO A 156 -6.59 -13.68 7.60
CA PRO A 156 -7.25 -14.66 6.75
C PRO A 156 -8.76 -14.51 6.65
N ILE A 157 -9.39 -13.87 7.64
CA ILE A 157 -10.85 -13.72 7.74
C ILE A 157 -11.31 -12.44 7.05
N LEU A 158 -10.52 -11.36 7.11
CA LEU A 158 -10.88 -10.05 6.55
C LEU A 158 -11.31 -10.10 5.07
N PRO A 159 -10.60 -10.81 4.17
CA PRO A 159 -10.99 -10.90 2.76
C PRO A 159 -12.37 -11.53 2.52
N LEU A 160 -12.86 -12.36 3.44
CA LEU A 160 -14.19 -12.95 3.33
C LEU A 160 -15.30 -11.88 3.38
N ALA A 161 -15.02 -10.74 4.01
CA ALA A 161 -15.93 -9.60 4.04
C ALA A 161 -16.19 -9.04 2.64
N ALA A 162 -15.22 -9.09 1.73
CA ALA A 162 -15.39 -8.61 0.35
C ALA A 162 -16.51 -9.32 -0.41
N GLY A 163 -16.71 -10.62 -0.16
CA GLY A 163 -17.78 -11.40 -0.80
C GLY A 163 -19.17 -11.18 -0.20
N ARG A 164 -19.28 -10.62 1.01
CA ARG A 164 -20.55 -10.43 1.72
C ARG A 164 -20.88 -8.95 1.95
N PHE A 165 -19.88 -8.13 2.20
CA PHE A 165 -19.98 -6.70 2.49
C PHE A 165 -18.93 -5.93 1.69
N PRO A 166 -18.97 -5.95 0.33
CA PRO A 166 -17.90 -5.39 -0.51
C PRO A 166 -17.66 -3.91 -0.23
N VAL A 167 -18.71 -3.11 -0.09
CA VAL A 167 -18.58 -1.67 0.18
C VAL A 167 -17.79 -1.42 1.48
N ALA A 168 -18.13 -2.14 2.56
CA ALA A 168 -17.44 -1.98 3.84
C ALA A 168 -15.99 -2.45 3.76
N PHE A 169 -15.71 -3.53 3.02
CA PHE A 169 -14.35 -4.02 2.81
C PHE A 169 -13.50 -2.99 2.05
N PHE A 170 -13.95 -2.52 0.89
CA PHE A 170 -13.17 -1.57 0.08
C PHE A 170 -13.06 -0.18 0.71
N ILE A 171 -14.06 0.29 1.46
CA ILE A 171 -13.92 1.51 2.28
C ILE A 171 -12.83 1.31 3.35
N GLY A 172 -12.80 0.13 3.99
CA GLY A 172 -11.75 -0.19 4.97
C GLY A 172 -10.35 -0.22 4.35
N VAL A 173 -10.22 -0.71 3.13
CA VAL A 173 -8.97 -0.68 2.35
C VAL A 173 -8.56 0.76 2.06
N LEU A 174 -9.42 1.57 1.48
CA LEU A 174 -9.15 2.98 1.19
C LEU A 174 -8.73 3.76 2.45
N ALA A 175 -9.39 3.51 3.58
CA ALA A 175 -9.03 4.13 4.86
C ALA A 175 -7.62 3.72 5.35
N GLY A 176 -7.10 2.58 4.90
CA GLY A 176 -5.73 2.14 5.18
C GLY A 176 -4.70 2.74 4.21
N GLU A 177 -5.06 2.93 2.96
CA GLU A 177 -4.18 3.46 1.90
C GLU A 177 -3.98 4.98 1.98
N GLU A 178 -5.04 5.73 2.22
CA GLU A 178 -5.03 7.20 2.27
C GLU A 178 -3.93 7.78 3.17
N PRO A 179 -3.74 7.32 4.43
CA PRO A 179 -2.67 7.82 5.28
C PRO A 179 -1.26 7.53 4.73
N ILE A 180 -1.09 6.38 4.07
CA ILE A 180 0.19 5.96 3.48
C ILE A 180 0.52 6.85 2.29
N ASP A 181 -0.42 7.01 1.35
CA ASP A 181 -0.28 7.89 0.19
C ASP A 181 0.00 9.34 0.60
N HIS A 182 -0.73 9.85 1.60
CA HIS A 182 -0.50 11.19 2.13
C HIS A 182 0.92 11.35 2.69
N THR A 183 1.39 10.38 3.46
CA THR A 183 2.74 10.40 4.05
C THR A 183 3.82 10.33 2.97
N GLN A 184 3.67 9.46 1.98
CA GLN A 184 4.59 9.35 0.85
C GLN A 184 4.68 10.66 0.06
N LYS A 185 3.54 11.28 -0.25
CA LYS A 185 3.50 12.59 -0.91
C LYS A 185 4.18 13.69 -0.09
N GLN A 186 4.06 13.67 1.23
CA GLN A 186 4.76 14.61 2.10
C GLN A 186 6.29 14.39 2.07
N VAL A 187 6.74 13.13 2.11
CA VAL A 187 8.17 12.81 1.99
C VAL A 187 8.71 13.33 0.67
N LEU A 188 8.07 13.00 -0.45
CA LEU A 188 8.50 13.44 -1.78
C LEU A 188 8.56 14.96 -1.94
N ARG A 189 7.62 15.69 -1.33
CA ARG A 189 7.60 17.17 -1.39
C ARG A 189 8.68 17.85 -0.53
N ASN A 190 9.19 17.14 0.47
CA ASN A 190 10.19 17.67 1.41
C ASN A 190 11.60 17.10 1.15
N SER A 191 11.79 16.37 0.04
CA SER A 191 13.07 15.74 -0.33
C SER A 191 13.94 16.59 -1.23
N ASP A 192 13.53 17.84 -1.54
CA ASP A 192 14.28 18.81 -2.36
C ASP A 192 15.24 19.68 -1.53
#